data_f05dc89176af4266800e54b33172438e
#
_entry.id   f05dc89176af4266800e54b33172438e
#
_cell.length_a   1.000
_cell.length_b   1.000
_cell.length_c   1.000
_cell.angle_alpha   90.00
_cell.angle_beta   90.00
_cell.angle_gamma   90.00
#
_symmetry.space_group_name_H-M   'P 1'
#
loop_
_entity.id
_entity.type
_entity.pdbx_description
1 polymer ?
#
loop_
_entity_poly.entity_id
_entity_poly.type
_entity_poly.pdbx_seq_one_letter_code
_entity_poly.pdbx_strand_id
1 'polypeptide(L)'
;MYYLFVTLCLLGGGPCIDDNKLIVKSDKSFGHIQECQYYAETTFLDLVAKKYKDKWNLFGTLCIQKDYTDILKGDQYEILKEGTDVWRSN
;
A
#
# COMPACT_ATOMS: atom_id res chain seq x y z
N MET A 1 -1.40 -16.47 6.73
CA MET A 1 -1.35 -15.61 5.54
C MET A 1 -0.63 -14.31 5.84
N TYR A 2 0.03 -13.75 4.86
CA TYR A 2 0.71 -12.47 4.99
C TYR A 2 -0.05 -11.42 4.22
N TYR A 3 -0.11 -10.23 4.80
CA TYR A 3 -0.81 -9.08 4.20
C TYR A 3 0.20 -7.99 3.92
N LEU A 4 0.05 -7.34 2.78
CA LEU A 4 0.99 -6.31 2.32
C LEU A 4 0.41 -4.93 2.55
N PHE A 5 1.16 -4.12 3.30
CA PHE A 5 0.82 -2.73 3.56
C PHE A 5 1.96 -1.84 3.12
N VAL A 6 1.64 -0.71 2.53
CA VAL A 6 2.61 0.32 2.17
C VAL A 6 2.21 1.60 2.87
N THR A 7 3.16 2.23 3.52
CA THR A 7 2.94 3.51 4.18
C THR A 7 3.45 4.64 3.31
N LEU A 8 2.62 5.63 3.08
CA LEU A 8 2.94 6.82 2.30
C LEU A 8 2.88 8.04 3.20
N CYS A 9 3.77 8.99 2.96
CA CYS A 9 3.79 10.26 3.68
C CYS A 9 3.50 11.38 2.71
N LEU A 10 2.72 12.35 3.15
CA LEU A 10 2.33 13.47 2.31
C LEU A 10 3.54 14.34 1.98
N LEU A 11 3.74 14.61 0.70
CA LEU A 11 4.84 15.47 0.24
C LEU A 11 4.64 16.88 0.77
N GLY A 12 5.68 17.40 1.43
CA GLY A 12 5.62 18.75 1.98
C GLY A 12 4.76 18.89 3.21
N GLY A 13 4.23 17.79 3.72
CA GLY A 13 3.34 17.81 4.86
C GLY A 13 4.02 17.80 6.22
N GLY A 14 5.35 17.81 6.27
CA GLY A 14 6.09 17.73 7.51
C GLY A 14 6.21 16.31 8.03
N PRO A 15 6.20 16.11 9.35
CA PRO A 15 6.36 14.77 9.92
C PRO A 15 5.29 13.81 9.43
N CYS A 16 5.69 12.55 9.26
CA CYS A 16 4.78 11.51 8.78
C CYS A 16 3.97 10.95 9.94
N ILE A 17 2.96 11.70 10.32
CA ILE A 17 2.05 11.32 11.40
C ILE A 17 0.64 11.17 10.83
N ASP A 18 -0.32 10.88 11.69
CA ASP A 18 -1.65 10.42 11.28
C ASP A 18 -2.29 11.24 10.16
N ASP A 19 -2.22 12.56 10.23
CA ASP A 19 -2.86 13.42 9.23
C ASP A 19 -2.09 13.47 7.92
N ASN A 20 -0.81 13.11 7.94
CA ASN A 20 0.07 13.18 6.78
C ASN A 20 0.48 11.81 6.28
N LYS A 21 -0.24 10.78 6.69
CA LYS A 21 0.10 9.41 6.38
C LYS A 21 -1.08 8.70 5.76
N LEU A 22 -0.80 7.90 4.74
CA LEU A 22 -1.79 7.02 4.13
C LEU A 22 -1.22 5.61 4.09
N ILE A 23 -2.03 4.64 4.48
CA ILE A 23 -1.65 3.24 4.41
C ILE A 23 -2.41 2.61 3.25
N VAL A 24 -1.67 2.01 2.33
CA VAL A 24 -2.26 1.34 1.17
C VAL A 24 -2.06 -0.15 1.35
N LYS A 25 -3.16 -0.89 1.34
CA LYS A 25 -3.13 -2.34 1.47
C LYS A 25 -3.39 -2.99 0.13
N SER A 26 -2.64 -4.06 -0.18
CA SER A 26 -2.95 -4.90 -1.33
C SER A 26 -4.21 -5.72 -1.05
N ASP A 27 -5.02 -5.95 -2.06
CA ASP A 27 -6.18 -6.84 -1.93
C ASP A 27 -5.78 -8.31 -1.93
N LYS A 28 -4.51 -8.62 -2.11
CA LYS A 28 -4.01 -9.98 -2.12
C LYS A 28 -3.44 -10.36 -0.76
N SER A 29 -3.48 -11.66 -0.47
CA SER A 29 -2.79 -12.23 0.67
C SER A 29 -1.83 -13.30 0.18
N PHE A 30 -0.81 -13.60 0.97
CA PHE A 30 0.29 -14.46 0.55
C PHE A 30 0.54 -15.55 1.57
N GLY A 31 0.86 -16.75 1.08
CA GLY A 31 1.17 -17.88 1.96
C GLY A 31 2.55 -17.81 2.59
N HIS A 32 3.47 -17.08 1.95
CA HIS A 32 4.85 -16.99 2.42
C HIS A 32 5.30 -15.54 2.41
N ILE A 33 6.17 -15.19 3.35
CA ILE A 33 6.68 -13.83 3.43
C ILE A 33 7.50 -13.46 2.18
N GLN A 34 8.22 -14.42 1.62
CA GLN A 34 9.00 -14.17 0.41
C GLN A 34 8.10 -13.79 -0.76
N GLU A 35 6.94 -14.42 -0.88
CA GLU A 35 5.99 -14.07 -1.93
C GLU A 35 5.48 -12.64 -1.75
N CYS A 36 5.18 -12.27 -0.51
CA CYS A 36 4.73 -10.93 -0.20
C CYS A 36 5.78 -9.89 -0.55
N GLN A 37 7.02 -10.14 -0.15
CA GLN A 37 8.13 -9.22 -0.42
C GLN A 37 8.41 -9.13 -1.91
N TYR A 38 8.39 -10.25 -2.61
CA TYR A 38 8.63 -10.24 -4.05
C TYR A 38 7.55 -9.45 -4.79
N TYR A 39 6.31 -9.67 -4.44
CA TYR A 39 5.20 -8.94 -5.04
C TYR A 39 5.30 -7.43 -4.75
N ALA A 40 5.68 -7.09 -3.52
CA ALA A 40 5.85 -5.69 -3.16
C ALA A 40 6.91 -5.02 -4.04
N GLU A 41 8.06 -5.66 -4.18
CA GLU A 41 9.18 -5.06 -4.89
C GLU A 41 8.99 -5.03 -6.40
N THR A 42 8.31 -6.03 -6.96
CA THR A 42 8.20 -6.13 -8.42
C THR A 42 6.93 -5.52 -8.98
N THR A 43 5.87 -5.46 -8.19
CA THR A 43 4.57 -5.08 -8.71
C THR A 43 3.90 -3.98 -7.89
N PHE A 44 3.77 -4.20 -6.59
CA PHE A 44 2.91 -3.33 -5.78
C PHE A 44 3.47 -1.93 -5.62
N LEU A 45 4.77 -1.80 -5.40
CA LEU A 45 5.39 -0.48 -5.27
C LEU A 45 5.23 0.32 -6.56
N ASP A 46 5.31 -0.34 -7.70
CA ASP A 46 5.11 0.32 -8.99
C ASP A 46 3.68 0.83 -9.13
N LEU A 47 2.70 0.01 -8.75
CA LEU A 47 1.30 0.41 -8.79
C LEU A 47 1.03 1.59 -7.86
N VAL A 48 1.57 1.52 -6.65
CA VAL A 48 1.41 2.60 -5.68
C VAL A 48 2.05 3.88 -6.19
N ALA A 49 3.25 3.78 -6.74
CA ALA A 49 3.95 4.94 -7.25
C ALA A 49 3.17 5.61 -8.38
N LYS A 50 2.59 4.82 -9.26
CA LYS A 50 1.81 5.38 -10.37
C LYS A 50 0.55 6.08 -9.90
N LYS A 51 -0.09 5.55 -8.86
CA LYS A 51 -1.35 6.11 -8.39
C LYS A 51 -1.15 7.33 -7.49
N TYR A 52 -0.09 7.34 -6.69
CA TYR A 52 0.06 8.32 -5.62
C TYR A 52 1.25 9.26 -5.79
N LYS A 53 1.95 9.22 -6.91
CA LYS A 53 3.23 9.93 -7.07
C LYS A 53 3.14 11.44 -6.90
N ASP A 54 1.99 12.03 -7.15
CA ASP A 54 1.86 13.49 -7.16
C ASP A 54 1.80 14.11 -5.78
N LYS A 55 1.27 13.38 -4.81
CA LYS A 55 1.06 13.91 -3.46
C LYS A 55 1.79 13.15 -2.39
N TRP A 56 2.21 11.93 -2.65
CA TRP A 56 2.67 11.03 -1.63
C TRP A 56 4.06 10.51 -1.93
N ASN A 57 4.81 10.29 -0.88
CA ASN A 57 6.14 9.72 -0.95
C ASN A 57 6.17 8.41 -0.20
N LEU A 58 6.89 7.43 -0.72
CA LEU A 58 7.00 6.13 -0.08
C LEU A 58 7.76 6.24 1.23
N PHE A 59 7.17 5.75 2.31
CA PHE A 59 7.83 5.69 3.61
C PHE A 59 8.32 4.28 3.91
N GLY A 60 7.51 3.25 3.68
CA GLY A 60 7.93 1.89 3.92
C GLY A 60 6.90 0.86 3.49
N THR A 61 7.35 -0.39 3.44
CA THR A 61 6.48 -1.52 3.14
C THR A 61 6.49 -2.50 4.31
N LEU A 62 5.40 -3.23 4.47
CA LEU A 62 5.26 -4.16 5.58
C LEU A 62 4.52 -5.39 5.11
N CYS A 63 5.13 -6.56 5.32
CA CYS A 63 4.49 -7.85 5.09
C CYS A 63 4.31 -8.53 6.44
N ILE A 64 3.07 -8.62 6.91
CA ILE A 64 2.78 -9.12 8.24
C ILE A 64 1.62 -10.10 8.21
N GLN A 65 1.54 -10.93 9.24
CA GLN A 65 0.51 -11.95 9.32
C GLN A 65 -0.81 -11.44 9.88
N LYS A 66 -0.83 -10.22 10.37
CA LYS A 66 -2.05 -9.64 10.93
C LYS A 66 -2.66 -8.64 9.98
N ASP A 67 -3.96 -8.72 9.78
CA ASP A 67 -4.70 -7.76 8.98
C ASP A 67 -5.16 -6.63 9.89
N TYR A 68 -4.59 -5.46 9.72
CA TYR A 68 -4.88 -4.31 10.55
C TYR A 68 -6.05 -3.46 10.06
N THR A 69 -6.75 -3.89 9.01
CA THR A 69 -7.85 -3.09 8.49
C THR A 69 -8.98 -2.91 9.51
N ASP A 70 -9.07 -3.80 10.49
CA ASP A 70 -10.08 -3.70 11.55
C ASP A 70 -9.87 -2.49 12.44
N ILE A 71 -8.62 -2.04 12.58
CA ILE A 71 -8.29 -0.95 13.49
C ILE A 71 -7.90 0.33 12.76
N LEU A 72 -7.72 0.26 11.44
CA LEU A 72 -7.44 1.46 10.64
C LEU A 72 -8.74 2.15 10.30
N LYS A 73 -8.72 3.47 10.35
CA LYS A 73 -9.88 4.27 10.01
C LYS A 73 -9.97 4.43 8.50
N GLY A 74 -11.20 4.50 7.99
CA GLY A 74 -11.43 4.49 6.56
C GLY A 74 -10.76 5.60 5.78
N ASP A 75 -10.50 6.74 6.41
CA ASP A 75 -9.84 7.87 5.75
C ASP A 75 -8.32 7.79 5.82
N GLN A 76 -7.78 6.79 6.52
CA GLN A 76 -6.35 6.63 6.72
C GLN A 76 -5.77 5.46 5.93
N TYR A 77 -6.61 4.70 5.24
CA TYR A 77 -6.10 3.61 4.43
C TYR A 77 -6.99 3.38 3.20
N GLU A 78 -6.39 2.79 2.19
CA GLU A 78 -7.06 2.36 0.98
C GLU A 78 -6.65 0.94 0.63
N ILE A 79 -7.56 0.22 -0.01
CA ILE A 79 -7.22 -1.08 -0.58
C ILE A 79 -7.00 -0.88 -2.08
N LEU A 80 -5.81 -1.19 -2.54
CA LEU A 80 -5.45 -1.08 -3.95
C LEU A 80 -5.63 -2.44 -4.61
N LYS A 81 -6.51 -2.50 -5.57
CA LYS A 81 -6.82 -3.74 -6.29
C LYS A 81 -5.98 -3.81 -7.55
N GLU A 82 -5.20 -4.88 -7.65
CA GLU A 82 -4.37 -5.09 -8.82
C GLU A 82 -5.21 -5.43 -10.03
N GLY A 83 -4.80 -4.91 -11.17
CA GLY A 83 -5.36 -5.31 -12.45
C GLY A 83 -6.64 -4.61 -12.85
N THR A 84 -7.30 -3.94 -11.92
CA THR A 84 -8.58 -3.30 -12.22
C THR A 84 -8.40 -2.21 -13.27
N ASP A 85 -7.43 -1.34 -13.06
CA ASP A 85 -7.17 -0.24 -13.97
C ASP A 85 -6.53 -0.70 -15.26
N VAL A 86 -5.74 -1.76 -15.20
CA VAL A 86 -5.10 -2.32 -16.38
C VAL A 86 -6.16 -2.79 -17.36
N TRP A 87 -7.17 -3.46 -16.88
CA TRP A 87 -8.26 -3.91 -17.72
C TRP A 87 -9.03 -2.76 -18.34
N ARG A 88 -9.21 -1.72 -17.60
CA ARG A 88 -9.96 -0.56 -18.08
C ARG A 88 -9.24 0.21 -19.16
N SER A 89 -7.93 0.16 -19.16
CA SER A 89 -7.15 0.89 -20.14
C SER A 89 -7.21 0.28 -21.52
N ASN A 90 -7.70 -0.91 -21.62
CA ASN A 90 -7.86 -1.58 -22.89
C ASN A 90 -9.26 -1.37 -23.43
#